data_afb358640077bd695bb6721edd38b2de
#
_entry.id   afb358640077bd695bb6721edd38b2de
#
_cell.length_a   1.000
_cell.length_b   1.000
_cell.length_c   1.000
_cell.angle_alpha   90.00
_cell.angle_beta   90.00
_cell.angle_gamma   90.00
#
_symmetry.space_group_name_H-M   'P 1'
#
loop_
_entity.id
_entity.type
_entity.pdbx_description
1 polymer ?
#
loop_
_entity_poly.entity_id
_entity_poly.type
_entity_poly.pdbx_seq_one_letter_code
_entity_poly.pdbx_strand_id
1 'polypeptide(L)'
;MKMNNPVLILGAGISGLGAAYKLSCNGQQTVVLEKDTTYGGLCGNFTIDGFRFDRFVHFSFAKDEQVNRIFMDGAGEIFRHVPNAYNLYQGIWIKHPAQNNLYPLTQKMKDAVVRDFLSRPTDIDSSQIQNYDQWLRLQFGHFFAEHFPIPYTKKYWMTEAKDLETRWMGSREGS
;
A
#
# COMPACT_ATOMS: atom_id res chain seq x y z
N MET A 1 9.70 11.90 -44.42
CA MET A 1 8.82 11.27 -43.43
C MET A 1 9.70 10.62 -42.40
N LYS A 2 9.75 11.11 -41.16
CA LYS A 2 10.38 10.36 -40.06
C LYS A 2 9.47 9.15 -39.81
N MET A 3 9.96 7.94 -40.10
CA MET A 3 9.29 6.72 -39.66
C MET A 3 9.34 6.73 -38.13
N ASN A 4 8.21 7.05 -37.52
CA ASN A 4 8.08 6.96 -36.06
C ASN A 4 7.93 5.46 -35.74
N ASN A 5 9.04 4.81 -35.40
CA ASN A 5 8.99 3.43 -34.97
C ASN A 5 8.10 3.32 -33.72
N PRO A 6 7.22 2.33 -33.64
CA PRO A 6 6.39 2.14 -32.47
C PRO A 6 7.25 1.84 -31.24
N VAL A 7 6.86 2.37 -30.10
CA VAL A 7 7.48 2.00 -28.80
C VAL A 7 6.96 0.63 -28.38
N LEU A 8 7.87 -0.30 -28.14
CA LEU A 8 7.54 -1.62 -27.66
C LEU A 8 7.46 -1.62 -26.13
N ILE A 9 6.33 -2.09 -25.58
CA ILE A 9 6.07 -2.19 -24.14
C ILE A 9 5.92 -3.66 -23.78
N LEU A 10 6.70 -4.13 -22.84
CA LEU A 10 6.66 -5.51 -22.37
C LEU A 10 5.81 -5.60 -21.09
N GLY A 11 4.68 -6.29 -21.20
CA GLY A 11 3.69 -6.49 -20.14
C GLY A 11 2.52 -5.53 -20.20
N ALA A 12 1.30 -6.08 -20.17
CA ALA A 12 0.04 -5.34 -20.14
C ALA A 12 -0.56 -5.26 -18.71
N GLY A 13 0.27 -5.17 -17.68
CA GLY A 13 -0.14 -4.75 -16.35
C GLY A 13 -0.44 -3.26 -16.31
N ILE A 14 -0.85 -2.74 -15.14
CA ILE A 14 -1.26 -1.33 -14.96
C ILE A 14 -0.16 -0.35 -15.41
N SER A 15 1.11 -0.65 -15.15
CA SER A 15 2.24 0.20 -15.56
C SER A 15 2.42 0.24 -17.06
N GLY A 16 2.36 -0.91 -17.73
CA GLY A 16 2.50 -0.99 -19.20
C GLY A 16 1.32 -0.34 -19.92
N LEU A 17 0.10 -0.57 -19.45
CA LEU A 17 -1.10 0.07 -19.99
C LEU A 17 -1.08 1.59 -19.75
N GLY A 18 -0.64 2.05 -18.58
CA GLY A 18 -0.49 3.47 -18.28
C GLY A 18 0.55 4.15 -19.19
N ALA A 19 1.67 3.49 -19.46
CA ALA A 19 2.68 3.96 -20.40
C ALA A 19 2.12 4.04 -21.83
N ALA A 20 1.43 2.99 -22.28
CA ALA A 20 0.80 2.96 -23.61
C ALA A 20 -0.23 4.09 -23.76
N TYR A 21 -1.09 4.29 -22.75
CA TYR A 21 -2.07 5.37 -22.72
C TYR A 21 -1.38 6.74 -22.86
N LYS A 22 -0.39 7.01 -22.04
CA LYS A 22 0.31 8.31 -22.07
C LYS A 22 1.02 8.58 -23.38
N LEU A 23 1.67 7.59 -23.97
CA LEU A 23 2.32 7.69 -25.28
C LEU A 23 1.29 7.92 -26.37
N SER A 24 0.17 7.21 -26.36
CA SER A 24 -0.92 7.39 -27.31
C SER A 24 -1.52 8.80 -27.27
N CYS A 25 -1.73 9.37 -26.06
CA CYS A 25 -2.17 10.75 -25.89
C CYS A 25 -1.19 11.77 -26.51
N ASN A 26 0.07 11.41 -26.66
CA ASN A 26 1.10 12.24 -27.30
C ASN A 26 1.32 11.88 -28.79
N GLY A 27 0.41 11.09 -29.39
CA GLY A 27 0.50 10.71 -30.80
C GLY A 27 1.59 9.67 -31.12
N GLN A 28 2.21 9.05 -30.11
CA GLN A 28 3.22 8.02 -30.29
C GLN A 28 2.55 6.65 -30.44
N GLN A 29 2.86 5.95 -31.53
CA GLN A 29 2.43 4.55 -31.69
C GLN A 29 3.11 3.64 -30.70
N THR A 30 2.35 2.68 -30.15
CA THR A 30 2.85 1.68 -29.20
C THR A 30 2.41 0.28 -29.61
N VAL A 31 3.23 -0.70 -29.27
CA VAL A 31 2.91 -2.14 -29.32
C VAL A 31 3.12 -2.70 -27.93
N VAL A 32 2.09 -3.28 -27.35
CA VAL A 32 2.16 -3.92 -26.03
C VAL A 32 2.18 -5.43 -26.21
N LEU A 33 3.21 -6.08 -25.68
CA LEU A 33 3.33 -7.53 -25.65
C LEU A 33 3.03 -8.05 -24.23
N GLU A 34 2.09 -8.98 -24.14
CA GLU A 34 1.69 -9.62 -22.89
C GLU A 34 1.91 -11.14 -23.01
N LYS A 35 2.48 -11.74 -21.96
CA LYS A 35 2.73 -13.19 -21.91
C LYS A 35 1.46 -13.98 -21.61
N ASP A 36 0.54 -13.39 -20.85
CA ASP A 36 -0.73 -14.02 -20.49
C ASP A 36 -1.80 -13.82 -21.58
N THR A 37 -2.84 -14.62 -21.55
CA THR A 37 -3.99 -14.50 -22.45
C THR A 37 -4.90 -13.33 -22.13
N THR A 38 -4.70 -12.67 -20.99
CA THR A 38 -5.49 -11.53 -20.52
C THR A 38 -4.57 -10.40 -20.07
N TYR A 39 -5.05 -9.16 -20.19
CA TYR A 39 -4.35 -7.96 -19.73
C TYR A 39 -4.79 -7.57 -18.31
N GLY A 40 -4.13 -6.58 -17.71
CA GLY A 40 -4.44 -6.03 -16.39
C GLY A 40 -3.45 -6.46 -15.29
N GLY A 41 -2.70 -7.54 -15.48
CA GLY A 41 -1.75 -8.05 -14.50
C GLY A 41 -2.43 -8.35 -13.15
N LEU A 42 -1.94 -7.79 -12.04
CA LEU A 42 -2.56 -7.97 -10.72
C LEU A 42 -3.93 -7.28 -10.58
N CYS A 43 -4.24 -6.27 -11.40
CA CYS A 43 -5.57 -5.65 -11.45
C CYS A 43 -6.57 -6.46 -12.28
N GLY A 44 -6.15 -7.57 -12.88
CA GLY A 44 -7.02 -8.51 -13.59
C GLY A 44 -7.87 -9.34 -12.64
N ASN A 45 -8.80 -10.10 -13.22
CA ASN A 45 -9.67 -11.01 -12.48
C ASN A 45 -9.74 -12.37 -13.17
N PHE A 46 -10.35 -13.32 -12.50
CA PHE A 46 -10.67 -14.64 -13.01
C PHE A 46 -12.03 -15.10 -12.48
N THR A 47 -12.65 -16.06 -13.16
CA THR A 47 -13.96 -16.59 -12.77
C THR A 47 -13.84 -18.08 -12.47
N ILE A 48 -14.43 -18.51 -11.35
CA ILE A 48 -14.57 -19.91 -10.95
C ILE A 48 -16.04 -20.15 -10.62
N ASP A 49 -16.67 -21.12 -11.27
CA ASP A 49 -18.06 -21.52 -11.04
C ASP A 49 -19.06 -20.36 -11.06
N GLY A 50 -18.83 -19.38 -11.96
CA GLY A 50 -19.67 -18.19 -12.10
C GLY A 50 -19.36 -17.05 -11.11
N PHE A 51 -18.48 -17.27 -10.15
CA PHE A 51 -18.02 -16.23 -9.22
C PHE A 51 -16.75 -15.55 -9.75
N ARG A 52 -16.74 -14.24 -9.72
CA ARG A 52 -15.61 -13.40 -10.17
C ARG A 52 -14.72 -13.04 -8.99
N PHE A 53 -13.44 -13.30 -9.14
CA PHE A 53 -12.40 -12.98 -8.14
C PHE A 53 -11.35 -12.06 -8.74
N ASP A 54 -10.92 -11.07 -7.97
CA ASP A 54 -9.75 -10.28 -8.33
C ASP A 54 -8.47 -11.09 -8.09
N ARG A 55 -7.46 -10.93 -8.96
CA ARG A 55 -6.14 -11.54 -8.75
C ARG A 55 -5.46 -11.00 -7.51
N PHE A 56 -5.71 -9.73 -7.20
CA PHE A 56 -5.23 -9.05 -6.01
C PHE A 56 -6.26 -8.01 -5.57
N VAL A 57 -6.59 -8.01 -4.27
CA VAL A 57 -7.49 -7.00 -3.70
C VAL A 57 -6.86 -5.62 -3.84
N HIS A 58 -7.56 -4.70 -4.50
CA HIS A 58 -7.06 -3.36 -4.74
C HIS A 58 -8.17 -2.31 -4.61
N PHE A 59 -7.78 -1.14 -4.08
CA PHE A 59 -8.59 0.06 -4.06
C PHE A 59 -7.77 1.20 -4.66
N SER A 60 -8.44 2.11 -5.36
CA SER A 60 -7.79 3.34 -5.79
C SER A 60 -7.90 4.41 -4.71
N PHE A 61 -6.74 4.93 -4.29
CA PHE A 61 -6.62 6.06 -3.38
C PHE A 61 -6.02 7.28 -4.07
N ALA A 62 -6.17 7.38 -5.38
CA ALA A 62 -5.55 8.44 -6.17
C ALA A 62 -6.04 9.81 -5.72
N LYS A 63 -5.10 10.70 -5.40
CA LYS A 63 -5.34 12.13 -5.15
C LYS A 63 -5.08 12.97 -6.40
N ASP A 64 -4.34 12.42 -7.37
CA ASP A 64 -4.01 13.08 -8.63
C ASP A 64 -5.26 13.20 -9.52
N GLU A 65 -5.52 14.41 -10.00
CA GLU A 65 -6.71 14.68 -10.83
C GLU A 65 -6.67 13.97 -12.18
N GLN A 66 -5.49 13.80 -12.79
CA GLN A 66 -5.37 13.12 -14.07
C GLN A 66 -5.71 11.64 -13.92
N VAL A 67 -5.23 11.01 -12.84
CA VAL A 67 -5.54 9.61 -12.51
C VAL A 67 -7.02 9.45 -12.22
N ASN A 68 -7.63 10.36 -11.46
CA ASN A 68 -9.07 10.34 -11.19
C ASN A 68 -9.90 10.47 -12.47
N ARG A 69 -9.51 11.34 -13.43
CA ARG A 69 -10.18 11.45 -14.72
C ARG A 69 -10.12 10.14 -15.52
N ILE A 70 -8.96 9.48 -15.57
CA ILE A 70 -8.80 8.18 -16.24
C ILE A 70 -9.77 7.15 -15.66
N PHE A 71 -9.93 7.11 -14.33
CA PHE A 71 -10.91 6.22 -13.68
C PHE A 71 -12.34 6.58 -14.05
N MET A 72 -12.70 7.86 -14.01
CA MET A 72 -14.05 8.32 -14.34
C MET A 72 -14.42 8.03 -15.80
N ASP A 73 -13.49 8.25 -16.72
CA ASP A 73 -13.72 8.04 -18.15
C ASP A 73 -13.79 6.56 -18.52
N GLY A 74 -13.04 5.70 -17.80
CA GLY A 74 -12.90 4.29 -18.15
C GLY A 74 -13.86 3.33 -17.43
N ALA A 75 -14.36 3.68 -16.25
CA ALA A 75 -15.05 2.73 -15.38
C ALA A 75 -16.58 2.73 -15.51
N GLY A 76 -17.18 3.72 -16.15
CA GLY A 76 -18.65 3.88 -16.23
C GLY A 76 -19.25 4.21 -14.86
N GLU A 77 -19.45 3.23 -14.01
CA GLU A 77 -19.94 3.41 -12.64
C GLU A 77 -18.82 3.17 -11.62
N ILE A 78 -18.61 4.12 -10.71
CA ILE A 78 -17.59 4.03 -9.64
C ILE A 78 -18.27 3.95 -8.28
N PHE A 79 -17.98 2.89 -7.55
CA PHE A 79 -18.43 2.74 -6.17
C PHE A 79 -17.40 3.33 -5.21
N ARG A 80 -17.85 4.24 -4.35
CA ARG A 80 -17.01 4.80 -3.28
C ARG A 80 -17.24 4.00 -2.00
N HIS A 81 -16.17 3.40 -1.50
CA HIS A 81 -16.20 2.63 -0.26
C HIS A 81 -15.38 3.32 0.82
N VAL A 82 -15.88 3.27 2.05
CA VAL A 82 -15.08 3.56 3.24
C VAL A 82 -14.54 2.22 3.72
N PRO A 83 -13.21 1.99 3.66
CA PRO A 83 -12.63 0.73 4.13
C PRO A 83 -12.97 0.48 5.59
N ASN A 84 -13.49 -0.70 5.92
CA ASN A 84 -13.79 -1.11 7.28
C ASN A 84 -12.95 -2.35 7.65
N ALA A 85 -11.63 -2.16 7.61
CA ALA A 85 -10.67 -3.20 7.89
C ALA A 85 -10.49 -3.41 9.41
N TYR A 86 -10.24 -4.66 9.81
CA TYR A 86 -9.96 -5.05 11.18
C TYR A 86 -8.71 -5.91 11.26
N ASN A 87 -8.02 -5.79 12.39
CA ASN A 87 -6.91 -6.66 12.77
C ASN A 87 -7.43 -7.68 13.77
N LEU A 88 -7.16 -8.96 13.53
CA LEU A 88 -7.38 -10.01 14.53
C LEU A 88 -6.13 -10.18 15.38
N TYR A 89 -6.22 -9.87 16.66
CA TYR A 89 -5.13 -9.97 17.61
C TYR A 89 -5.56 -10.79 18.83
N GLN A 90 -4.96 -11.97 19.02
CA GLN A 90 -5.28 -12.87 20.13
C GLN A 90 -6.79 -13.12 20.34
N GLY A 91 -7.53 -13.30 19.26
CA GLY A 91 -9.00 -13.50 19.29
C GLY A 91 -9.82 -12.22 19.40
N ILE A 92 -9.21 -11.05 19.51
CA ILE A 92 -9.86 -9.75 19.62
C ILE A 92 -9.84 -9.04 18.26
N TRP A 93 -10.97 -8.56 17.79
CA TRP A 93 -11.07 -7.72 16.60
C TRP A 93 -10.80 -6.26 16.94
N ILE A 94 -9.75 -5.70 16.35
CA ILE A 94 -9.33 -4.31 16.53
C ILE A 94 -9.49 -3.59 15.20
N LYS A 95 -10.28 -2.53 15.16
CA LYS A 95 -10.46 -1.74 13.94
C LYS A 95 -9.12 -1.17 13.46
N HIS A 96 -8.91 -1.23 12.16
CA HIS A 96 -7.72 -0.62 11.55
C HIS A 96 -7.90 0.91 11.39
N PRO A 97 -6.89 1.74 11.64
CA PRO A 97 -5.55 1.36 12.13
C PRO A 97 -5.55 1.09 13.65
N ALA A 98 -4.80 0.09 14.07
CA ALA A 98 -4.80 -0.37 15.47
C ALA A 98 -4.41 0.72 16.47
N GLN A 99 -3.44 1.59 16.13
CA GLN A 99 -2.96 2.66 17.00
C GLN A 99 -4.06 3.65 17.43
N ASN A 100 -5.12 3.78 16.66
CA ASN A 100 -6.24 4.67 16.96
C ASN A 100 -7.43 3.94 17.62
N ASN A 101 -7.34 2.61 17.75
CA ASN A 101 -8.48 1.78 18.13
C ASN A 101 -8.13 0.72 19.19
N LEU A 102 -7.35 1.08 20.19
CA LEU A 102 -6.89 0.15 21.24
C LEU A 102 -7.94 -0.16 22.30
N TYR A 103 -9.14 0.42 22.23
CA TYR A 103 -10.20 0.26 23.23
C TYR A 103 -10.59 -1.21 23.55
N PRO A 104 -10.52 -2.18 22.60
CA PRO A 104 -10.87 -3.57 22.91
C PRO A 104 -9.81 -4.32 23.73
N LEU A 105 -8.58 -3.78 23.82
CA LEU A 105 -7.50 -4.40 24.60
C LEU A 105 -7.79 -4.35 26.09
N THR A 106 -7.18 -5.28 26.84
CA THR A 106 -7.22 -5.27 28.30
C THR A 106 -6.60 -3.99 28.87
N GLN A 107 -7.02 -3.57 30.06
CA GLN A 107 -6.46 -2.37 30.69
C GLN A 107 -4.94 -2.48 30.85
N LYS A 108 -4.45 -3.66 31.29
CA LYS A 108 -3.01 -3.92 31.43
C LYS A 108 -2.22 -3.67 30.14
N MET A 109 -2.77 -4.08 29.00
CA MET A 109 -2.13 -3.86 27.68
C MET A 109 -2.16 -2.38 27.29
N LYS A 110 -3.29 -1.71 27.52
CA LYS A 110 -3.43 -0.26 27.25
C LYS A 110 -2.41 0.54 28.10
N ASP A 111 -2.28 0.20 29.38
CA ASP A 111 -1.33 0.86 30.27
C ASP A 111 0.13 0.62 29.81
N ALA A 112 0.45 -0.58 29.31
CA ALA A 112 1.76 -0.86 28.75
C ALA A 112 2.04 -0.02 27.49
N VAL A 113 1.08 0.06 26.56
CA VAL A 113 1.22 0.90 25.35
C VAL A 113 1.44 2.36 25.74
N VAL A 114 0.61 2.91 26.63
CA VAL A 114 0.70 4.33 27.02
C VAL A 114 2.04 4.61 27.73
N ARG A 115 2.44 3.76 28.66
CA ARG A 115 3.71 3.92 29.37
C ARG A 115 4.90 3.94 28.40
N ASP A 116 4.97 2.96 27.48
CA ASP A 116 6.07 2.86 26.53
C ASP A 116 6.07 4.05 25.56
N PHE A 117 4.88 4.47 25.11
CA PHE A 117 4.72 5.62 24.26
C PHE A 117 5.21 6.92 24.93
N LEU A 118 4.88 7.12 26.20
CA LEU A 118 5.30 8.32 26.95
C LEU A 118 6.78 8.30 27.31
N SER A 119 7.37 7.12 27.49
CA SER A 119 8.80 6.98 27.84
C SER A 119 9.75 6.95 26.64
N ARG A 120 9.21 6.99 25.41
CA ARG A 120 10.05 6.97 24.21
C ARG A 120 10.88 8.27 24.10
N PRO A 121 12.09 8.21 23.55
CA PRO A 121 12.88 9.39 23.27
C PRO A 121 12.17 10.30 22.25
N THR A 122 12.15 11.61 22.48
CA THR A 122 11.51 12.60 21.60
C THR A 122 12.50 13.36 20.71
N ASP A 123 13.75 13.46 21.17
CA ASP A 123 14.80 14.24 20.50
C ASP A 123 15.79 13.33 19.76
N ILE A 124 15.27 12.58 18.77
CA ILE A 124 16.10 11.70 17.97
C ILE A 124 16.29 12.33 16.59
N ASP A 125 17.55 12.47 16.22
CA ASP A 125 17.92 12.78 14.84
C ASP A 125 17.47 11.62 13.93
N SER A 126 16.60 11.93 12.97
CA SER A 126 16.09 10.96 12.01
C SER A 126 17.21 10.29 11.19
N SER A 127 18.38 10.93 11.06
CA SER A 127 19.56 10.36 10.40
C SER A 127 20.17 9.17 11.15
N GLN A 128 19.87 9.03 12.43
CA GLN A 128 20.36 7.92 13.28
C GLN A 128 19.47 6.67 13.16
N ILE A 129 18.32 6.76 12.54
CA ILE A 129 17.40 5.63 12.36
C ILE A 129 17.89 4.78 11.20
N GLN A 130 18.39 3.59 11.50
CA GLN A 130 19.03 2.71 10.52
C GLN A 130 18.04 1.83 9.74
N ASN A 131 16.89 1.49 10.35
CA ASN A 131 15.92 0.56 9.77
C ASN A 131 14.51 0.80 10.28
N TYR A 132 13.55 0.12 9.65
CA TYR A 132 12.12 0.28 9.94
C TYR A 132 11.72 -0.23 11.34
N ASP A 133 12.37 -1.26 11.88
CA ASP A 133 12.12 -1.73 13.27
C ASP A 133 12.43 -0.64 14.29
N GLN A 134 13.60 -0.01 14.18
CA GLN A 134 13.97 1.13 15.03
C GLN A 134 12.96 2.26 14.91
N TRP A 135 12.58 2.60 13.68
CA TRP A 135 11.57 3.64 13.45
C TRP A 135 10.24 3.32 14.14
N LEU A 136 9.73 2.09 14.00
CA LEU A 136 8.48 1.67 14.63
C LEU A 136 8.53 1.77 16.16
N ARG A 137 9.63 1.35 16.79
CA ARG A 137 9.80 1.43 18.24
C ARG A 137 9.87 2.87 18.73
N LEU A 138 10.57 3.72 18.03
CA LEU A 138 10.67 5.14 18.32
C LEU A 138 9.34 5.88 18.09
N GLN A 139 8.57 5.48 17.09
CA GLN A 139 7.30 6.11 16.78
C GLN A 139 6.19 5.71 17.75
N PHE A 140 6.11 4.44 18.14
CA PHE A 140 4.95 3.88 18.82
C PHE A 140 5.25 3.30 20.22
N GLY A 141 6.51 3.22 20.63
CA GLY A 141 6.95 2.49 21.81
C GLY A 141 7.15 0.99 21.54
N HIS A 142 7.89 0.33 22.42
CA HIS A 142 8.28 -1.06 22.24
C HIS A 142 7.09 -2.02 22.21
N PHE A 143 6.21 -1.91 23.20
CA PHE A 143 5.06 -2.82 23.32
C PHE A 143 4.16 -2.79 22.08
N PHE A 144 3.75 -1.59 21.64
CA PHE A 144 2.89 -1.49 20.48
C PHE A 144 3.59 -1.96 19.19
N ALA A 145 4.85 -1.59 19.01
CA ALA A 145 5.64 -1.98 17.85
C ALA A 145 5.75 -3.50 17.72
N GLU A 146 6.05 -4.21 18.82
CA GLU A 146 6.21 -5.66 18.85
C GLU A 146 4.91 -6.43 18.62
N HIS A 147 3.78 -5.87 19.07
CA HIS A 147 2.51 -6.58 18.99
C HIS A 147 1.70 -6.30 17.72
N PHE A 148 1.97 -5.19 17.02
CA PHE A 148 1.17 -4.78 15.86
C PHE A 148 2.00 -4.56 14.58
N PRO A 149 2.72 -3.45 14.39
CA PRO A 149 3.32 -3.15 13.09
C PRO A 149 4.49 -4.08 12.72
N ILE A 150 5.29 -4.58 13.65
CA ILE A 150 6.39 -5.49 13.34
C ILE A 150 5.87 -6.84 12.83
N PRO A 151 4.95 -7.56 13.52
CA PRO A 151 4.34 -8.78 12.99
C PRO A 151 3.59 -8.55 11.68
N TYR A 152 2.89 -7.42 11.55
CA TYR A 152 2.21 -7.05 10.32
C TYR A 152 3.20 -6.87 9.17
N THR A 153 4.31 -6.19 9.40
CA THR A 153 5.38 -5.99 8.41
C THR A 153 5.91 -7.32 7.91
N LYS A 154 6.25 -8.22 8.82
CA LYS A 154 6.71 -9.56 8.46
C LYS A 154 5.69 -10.34 7.63
N LYS A 155 4.41 -10.28 8.01
CA LYS A 155 3.32 -10.94 7.28
C LYS A 155 3.12 -10.34 5.89
N TYR A 156 3.16 -9.02 5.78
CA TYR A 156 2.83 -8.30 4.56
C TYR A 156 3.97 -8.31 3.54
N TRP A 157 5.21 -8.07 4.02
CA TRP A 157 6.39 -7.95 3.17
C TRP A 157 7.23 -9.23 3.10
N MET A 158 6.90 -10.26 3.89
CA MET A 158 7.69 -11.50 4.03
C MET A 158 9.16 -11.22 4.42
N THR A 159 9.40 -10.10 5.10
CA THR A 159 10.71 -9.58 5.47
C THR A 159 10.65 -9.02 6.89
N GLU A 160 11.72 -9.17 7.66
CA GLU A 160 11.79 -8.60 9.01
C GLU A 160 11.88 -7.06 8.93
N ALA A 161 11.23 -6.37 9.85
CA ALA A 161 11.24 -4.90 9.87
C ALA A 161 12.66 -4.31 9.99
N LYS A 162 13.58 -5.01 10.65
CA LYS A 162 15.00 -4.61 10.77
C LYS A 162 15.76 -4.63 9.43
N ASP A 163 15.28 -5.39 8.45
CA ASP A 163 15.90 -5.54 7.13
C ASP A 163 15.29 -4.55 6.10
N LEU A 164 14.35 -3.72 6.53
CA LEU A 164 13.71 -2.69 5.69
C LEU A 164 14.27 -1.30 5.99
N GLU A 165 14.51 -0.53 4.92
CA GLU A 165 14.87 0.89 5.01
C GLU A 165 13.67 1.76 5.36
N THR A 166 13.91 3.03 5.73
CA THR A 166 12.88 4.02 6.06
C THR A 166 12.67 5.09 4.99
N ARG A 167 13.53 5.15 3.96
CA ARG A 167 13.48 6.19 2.90
C ARG A 167 12.16 6.25 2.14
N TRP A 168 11.47 5.12 2.00
CA TRP A 168 10.19 5.03 1.30
C TRP A 168 9.04 5.76 2.02
N MET A 169 9.21 6.09 3.30
CA MET A 169 8.19 6.82 4.06
C MET A 169 8.16 8.32 3.77
N GLY A 170 9.07 8.81 2.93
CA GLY A 170 9.18 10.23 2.61
C GLY A 170 9.88 11.06 3.69
N SER A 171 10.19 12.32 3.37
CA SER A 171 10.66 13.29 4.36
C SER A 171 9.50 13.69 5.28
N ARG A 172 9.78 13.81 6.58
CA ARG A 172 8.81 14.28 7.59
C ARG A 172 8.54 15.80 7.52
N GLU A 173 8.76 16.44 6.39
CA GLU A 173 8.41 17.85 6.22
C GLU A 173 6.90 17.97 6.06
N GLY A 174 6.23 18.32 7.15
CA GLY A 174 4.85 18.81 7.19
C GLY A 174 3.77 17.77 7.52
N SER A 175 3.68 17.38 8.77
CA SER A 175 2.43 16.90 9.38
C SER A 175 2.19 17.61 10.70
#